data_e8a11acba335052ab854f85c5e04c221
#
_entry.id   e8a11acba335052ab854f85c5e04c221
#
_cell.length_a   1.000
_cell.length_b   1.000
_cell.length_c   1.000
_cell.angle_alpha   90.00
_cell.angle_beta   90.00
_cell.angle_gamma   90.00
#
_symmetry.space_group_name_H-M   'P 1'
#
loop_
_entity.id
_entity.type
_entity.pdbx_description
1 polymer ?
#
loop_
_entity_poly.entity_id
_entity_poly.type
_entity_poly.pdbx_seq_one_letter_code
_entity_poly.pdbx_strand_id
1 'polypeptide(L)'
;YYSVWNTFSGSIRILLNNKFTFQPFWDYHNGLITEQIWVESFERNKKKALSALSQKDTPEILIAVFNHLYTLRNQIIHGGATFNSTVNRAQLKDACNILATLIPEMLKVMLNHSHDKTWGKPFYPVVKIA
;
A
#
# COMPACT_ATOMS: atom_id res chain seq x y z
N TYR A 1 -6.32 -17.30 2.23
CA TYR A 1 -6.67 -15.88 2.36
C TYR A 1 -6.64 -15.41 3.81
N TYR A 2 -7.31 -16.13 4.72
CA TYR A 2 -7.42 -15.73 6.13
C TYR A 2 -6.08 -15.74 6.89
N SER A 3 -5.17 -16.65 6.54
CA SER A 3 -3.86 -16.74 7.19
C SER A 3 -2.97 -15.54 6.91
N VAL A 4 -3.03 -14.98 5.71
CA VAL A 4 -2.23 -13.81 5.32
C VAL A 4 -2.63 -12.59 6.13
N TRP A 5 -3.93 -12.30 6.22
CA TRP A 5 -4.42 -11.15 6.99
C TRP A 5 -4.17 -11.27 8.49
N ASN A 6 -4.29 -12.48 9.04
CA ASN A 6 -3.98 -12.72 10.45
C ASN A 6 -2.49 -12.55 10.75
N THR A 7 -1.62 -13.01 9.86
CA THR A 7 -0.16 -12.88 10.01
C THR A 7 0.31 -11.44 9.84
N PHE A 8 -0.30 -10.68 8.92
CA PHE A 8 0.15 -9.33 8.53
C PHE A 8 -0.69 -8.19 9.07
N SER A 9 -1.76 -8.47 9.82
CA SER A 9 -2.60 -7.42 10.38
C SER A 9 -1.80 -6.41 11.22
N GLY A 10 -0.79 -6.87 11.95
CA GLY A 10 0.10 -6.00 12.72
C GLY A 10 0.90 -5.05 11.84
N SER A 11 1.57 -5.57 10.80
CA SER A 11 2.34 -4.76 9.85
C SER A 11 1.46 -3.80 9.06
N ILE A 12 0.27 -4.24 8.66
CA ILE A 12 -0.71 -3.39 7.98
C ILE A 12 -1.16 -2.25 8.88
N ARG A 13 -1.47 -2.52 10.16
CA ARG A 13 -1.84 -1.49 11.12
C ARG A 13 -0.74 -0.46 11.33
N ILE A 14 0.51 -0.89 11.41
CA ILE A 14 1.66 0.01 11.52
C ILE A 14 1.76 0.91 10.28
N LEU A 15 1.62 0.35 9.09
CA LEU A 15 1.64 1.11 7.85
C LEU A 15 0.50 2.14 7.79
N LEU A 16 -0.72 1.74 8.14
CA LEU A 16 -1.91 2.60 8.13
C LEU A 16 -1.85 3.71 9.18
N ASN A 17 -1.14 3.50 10.28
CA ASN A 17 -0.93 4.51 11.32
C ASN A 17 0.18 5.51 10.99
N ASN A 18 0.91 5.29 9.91
CA ASN A 18 2.06 6.10 9.57
C ASN A 18 1.66 7.28 8.69
N LYS A 19 1.70 8.50 9.26
CA LYS A 19 1.38 9.73 8.53
C LYS A 19 2.35 10.01 7.38
N PHE A 20 3.60 9.55 7.48
CA PHE A 20 4.62 9.77 6.44
C PHE A 20 4.38 8.97 5.16
N THR A 21 3.55 7.95 5.20
CA THR A 21 3.10 7.19 4.03
C THR A 21 1.72 7.63 3.52
N PHE A 22 1.23 8.75 4.03
CA PHE A 22 -0.08 9.31 3.67
C PHE A 22 0.09 10.59 2.86
N GLN A 23 -0.30 10.60 1.60
CA GLN A 23 -0.05 11.69 0.66
C GLN A 23 -0.56 13.06 1.13
N PRO A 24 -1.79 13.19 1.71
CA PRO A 24 -2.26 14.50 2.19
C PRO A 24 -1.39 15.15 3.26
N PHE A 25 -0.64 14.37 4.06
CA PHE A 25 0.34 14.93 4.99
C PHE A 25 1.41 15.74 4.24
N TRP A 26 1.91 15.22 3.12
CA TRP A 26 2.89 15.91 2.30
C TRP A 26 2.28 17.08 1.52
N ASP A 27 1.04 16.94 1.08
CA ASP A 27 0.31 18.04 0.43
C ASP A 27 0.16 19.23 1.37
N TYR A 28 -0.09 18.99 2.65
CA TYR A 28 -0.08 20.04 3.68
C TYR A 28 1.30 20.71 3.80
N HIS A 29 2.37 19.94 3.90
CA HIS A 29 3.73 20.48 4.00
C HIS A 29 4.18 21.23 2.74
N ASN A 30 3.60 20.90 1.59
CA ASN A 30 3.82 21.61 0.34
C ASN A 30 2.89 22.81 0.13
N GLY A 31 2.05 23.13 1.11
CA GLY A 31 1.15 24.28 1.07
C GLY A 31 -0.08 24.11 0.19
N LEU A 32 -0.42 22.89 -0.23
CA LEU A 32 -1.56 22.61 -1.12
C LEU A 32 -2.89 22.51 -0.38
N ILE A 33 -2.88 22.09 0.87
CA ILE A 33 -4.07 21.93 1.71
C ILE A 33 -3.78 22.44 3.14
N THR A 34 -4.85 22.60 3.94
CA THR A 34 -4.72 23.02 5.34
C THR A 34 -4.41 21.84 6.26
N GLU A 35 -3.88 22.12 7.45
CA GLU A 35 -3.61 21.11 8.47
C GLU A 35 -4.87 20.33 8.83
N GLN A 36 -5.98 21.03 9.03
CA GLN A 36 -7.26 20.40 9.35
C GLN A 36 -7.69 19.39 8.31
N ILE A 37 -7.52 19.68 7.03
CA ILE A 37 -7.91 18.79 5.92
C ILE A 37 -7.12 17.47 5.98
N TRP A 38 -5.79 17.53 6.14
CA TRP A 38 -5.02 16.28 6.16
C TRP A 38 -5.28 15.47 7.43
N VAL A 39 -5.45 16.11 8.59
CA VAL A 39 -5.72 15.42 9.85
C VAL A 39 -7.07 14.69 9.79
N GLU A 40 -8.12 15.37 9.34
CA GLU A 40 -9.44 14.76 9.17
C GLU A 40 -9.42 13.62 8.16
N SER A 41 -8.72 13.80 7.04
CA SER A 41 -8.56 12.76 6.01
C SER A 41 -7.81 11.55 6.55
N PHE A 42 -6.76 11.77 7.32
CA PHE A 42 -5.96 10.70 7.92
C PHE A 42 -6.80 9.86 8.89
N GLU A 43 -7.52 10.50 9.79
CA GLU A 43 -8.37 9.81 10.76
C GLU A 43 -9.51 9.04 10.08
N ARG A 44 -10.12 9.62 9.06
CA ARG A 44 -11.18 8.97 8.27
C ARG A 44 -10.68 7.75 7.52
N ASN A 45 -9.55 7.87 6.81
CA ASN A 45 -8.95 6.77 6.06
C ASN A 45 -8.46 5.65 6.99
N LYS A 46 -7.84 6.01 8.09
CA LYS A 46 -7.41 5.06 9.12
C LYS A 46 -8.60 4.27 9.67
N LYS A 47 -9.67 4.96 10.04
CA LYS A 47 -10.90 4.35 10.56
C LYS A 47 -11.53 3.40 9.53
N LYS A 48 -11.64 3.84 8.27
CA LYS A 48 -12.16 3.02 7.17
C LYS A 48 -11.31 1.78 6.94
N ALA A 49 -9.99 1.93 6.90
CA ALA A 49 -9.06 0.83 6.67
C ALA A 49 -9.05 -0.18 7.83
N LEU A 50 -9.10 0.29 9.07
CA LEU A 50 -9.18 -0.58 10.24
C LEU A 50 -10.51 -1.33 10.31
N SER A 51 -11.61 -0.68 9.92
CA SER A 51 -12.91 -1.34 9.77
C SER A 51 -12.87 -2.43 8.70
N ALA A 52 -12.29 -2.15 7.54
CA ALA A 52 -12.11 -3.13 6.46
C ALA A 52 -11.26 -4.32 6.92
N LEU A 53 -10.19 -4.07 7.67
CA LEU A 53 -9.34 -5.13 8.22
C LEU A 53 -10.11 -6.00 9.22
N SER A 54 -10.93 -5.41 10.06
CA SER A 54 -11.80 -6.11 11.01
C SER A 54 -12.84 -6.96 10.31
N GLN A 55 -13.43 -6.46 9.22
CA GLN A 55 -14.43 -7.16 8.42
C GLN A 55 -13.84 -8.10 7.36
N LYS A 56 -12.51 -8.13 7.24
CA LYS A 56 -11.79 -8.91 6.21
C LYS A 56 -12.21 -8.54 4.79
N ASP A 57 -12.47 -7.26 4.57
CA ASP A 57 -12.76 -6.70 3.25
C ASP A 57 -11.46 -6.53 2.47
N THR A 58 -11.09 -7.59 1.77
CA THR A 58 -9.80 -7.68 1.06
C THR A 58 -9.60 -6.56 0.03
N PRO A 59 -10.56 -6.22 -0.85
CA PRO A 59 -10.37 -5.12 -1.79
C PRO A 59 -10.08 -3.78 -1.11
N GLU A 60 -10.80 -3.43 -0.08
CA GLU A 60 -10.59 -2.17 0.66
C GLU A 60 -9.25 -2.14 1.39
N ILE A 61 -8.83 -3.27 1.98
CA ILE A 61 -7.51 -3.40 2.61
C ILE A 61 -6.41 -3.20 1.58
N LEU A 62 -6.51 -3.82 0.41
CA LEU A 62 -5.51 -3.71 -0.66
C LEU A 62 -5.41 -2.29 -1.18
N ILE A 63 -6.53 -1.61 -1.40
CA ILE A 63 -6.54 -0.20 -1.81
C ILE A 63 -5.78 0.67 -0.80
N ALA A 64 -6.09 0.52 0.49
CA ALA A 64 -5.43 1.28 1.54
C ALA A 64 -3.93 1.00 1.59
N VAL A 65 -3.52 -0.27 1.59
CA VAL A 65 -2.12 -0.69 1.63
C VAL A 65 -1.35 -0.16 0.41
N PHE A 66 -1.88 -0.34 -0.79
CA PHE A 66 -1.19 0.09 -2.01
C PHE A 66 -1.10 1.62 -2.12
N ASN A 67 -2.08 2.37 -1.64
CA ASN A 67 -1.99 3.82 -1.57
C ASN A 67 -0.83 4.28 -0.67
N HIS A 68 -0.66 3.68 0.49
CA HIS A 68 0.47 3.96 1.38
C HIS A 68 1.81 3.55 0.77
N LEU A 69 1.88 2.39 0.14
CA LEU A 69 3.09 1.91 -0.54
C LEU A 69 3.46 2.80 -1.73
N TYR A 70 2.47 3.28 -2.48
CA TYR A 70 2.69 4.20 -3.59
C TYR A 70 3.28 5.53 -3.11
N THR A 71 2.77 6.09 -2.02
CA THR A 71 3.33 7.29 -1.41
C THR A 71 4.77 7.08 -0.95
N LEU A 72 5.07 5.95 -0.32
CA LEU A 72 6.42 5.59 0.10
C LEU A 72 7.37 5.46 -1.11
N ARG A 73 6.92 4.80 -2.17
CA ARG A 73 7.67 4.68 -3.42
C ARG A 73 8.01 6.06 -4.00
N ASN A 74 7.06 6.99 -4.00
CA ASN A 74 7.28 8.34 -4.50
C ASN A 74 8.30 9.10 -3.65
N GLN A 75 8.30 8.92 -2.32
CA GLN A 75 9.31 9.50 -1.45
C GLN A 75 10.72 9.01 -1.78
N ILE A 76 10.86 7.71 -2.06
CA ILE A 76 12.15 7.11 -2.43
C ILE A 76 12.66 7.69 -3.75
N ILE A 77 11.80 7.77 -4.76
CA ILE A 77 12.18 8.23 -6.11
C ILE A 77 12.46 9.73 -6.15
N HIS A 78 11.67 10.53 -5.45
CA HIS A 78 11.77 11.99 -5.48
C HIS A 78 12.64 12.58 -4.37
N GLY A 79 13.41 11.75 -3.67
CA GLY A 79 14.42 12.20 -2.72
C GLY A 79 13.91 12.53 -1.32
N GLY A 80 12.66 12.20 -1.00
CA GLY A 80 12.12 12.35 0.36
C GLY A 80 12.69 11.35 1.36
N ALA A 81 13.27 10.25 0.85
CA ALA A 81 13.97 9.25 1.64
C ALA A 81 15.46 9.33 1.32
N THR A 82 16.27 9.80 2.27
CA THR A 82 17.72 9.86 2.12
C THR A 82 18.37 8.55 2.55
N PHE A 83 19.48 8.21 1.90
CA PHE A 83 20.30 7.06 2.30
C PHE A 83 20.72 7.21 3.78
N ASN A 84 20.59 6.15 4.55
CA ASN A 84 20.81 6.12 6.01
C ASN A 84 19.89 6.99 6.87
N SER A 85 18.81 7.54 6.33
CA SER A 85 17.80 8.21 7.16
C SER A 85 17.10 7.19 8.06
N THR A 86 17.10 7.43 9.37
CA THR A 86 16.38 6.58 10.33
C THR A 86 14.86 6.71 10.21
N VAL A 87 14.38 7.83 9.67
CA VAL A 87 12.95 8.18 9.60
C VAL A 87 12.16 7.22 8.70
N ASN A 88 12.76 6.79 7.58
CA ASN A 88 12.06 5.94 6.60
C ASN A 88 12.45 4.46 6.65
N ARG A 89 13.40 4.10 7.49
CA ARG A 89 13.92 2.73 7.52
C ARG A 89 12.93 1.71 8.08
N ALA A 90 12.22 2.06 9.12
CA ALA A 90 11.17 1.23 9.70
C ALA A 90 10.01 1.02 8.71
N GLN A 91 9.62 2.08 8.02
CA GLN A 91 8.55 2.05 7.02
C GLN A 91 8.94 1.20 5.82
N LEU A 92 10.17 1.33 5.33
CA LEU A 92 10.69 0.50 4.24
C LEU A 92 10.74 -0.98 4.65
N LYS A 93 11.17 -1.26 5.85
CA LYS A 93 11.19 -2.63 6.38
C LYS A 93 9.79 -3.24 6.44
N ASP A 94 8.82 -2.50 6.96
CA ASP A 94 7.43 -2.95 7.05
C ASP A 94 6.82 -3.14 5.65
N ALA A 95 7.07 -2.20 4.73
CA ALA A 95 6.63 -2.30 3.34
C ALA A 95 7.23 -3.52 2.64
N CYS A 96 8.52 -3.76 2.80
CA CYS A 96 9.19 -4.93 2.22
C CYS A 96 8.64 -6.23 2.79
N ASN A 97 8.36 -6.29 4.08
CA ASN A 97 7.79 -7.47 4.73
C ASN A 97 6.37 -7.76 4.19
N ILE A 98 5.55 -6.73 4.04
CA ILE A 98 4.20 -6.85 3.48
C ILE A 98 4.28 -7.37 2.03
N LEU A 99 5.10 -6.75 1.20
CA LEU A 99 5.24 -7.12 -0.22
C LEU A 99 5.85 -8.51 -0.41
N ALA A 100 6.85 -8.87 0.40
CA ALA A 100 7.50 -10.18 0.32
C ALA A 100 6.53 -11.33 0.60
N THR A 101 5.44 -11.07 1.29
CA THR A 101 4.41 -12.09 1.54
C THR A 101 3.22 -11.94 0.60
N LEU A 102 2.79 -10.72 0.33
CA LEU A 102 1.62 -10.47 -0.48
C LEU A 102 1.84 -10.87 -1.95
N ILE A 103 3.00 -10.52 -2.52
CA ILE A 103 3.29 -10.79 -3.95
C ILE A 103 3.29 -12.29 -4.27
N PRO A 104 3.96 -13.18 -3.53
CA PRO A 104 3.87 -14.61 -3.78
C PRO A 104 2.44 -15.16 -3.70
N GLU A 105 1.62 -14.68 -2.78
CA GLU A 105 0.23 -15.09 -2.66
C GLU A 105 -0.61 -14.61 -3.85
N MET A 106 -0.39 -13.38 -4.32
CA MET A 106 -1.03 -12.87 -5.52
C MET A 106 -0.66 -13.69 -6.76
N LEU A 107 0.62 -14.01 -6.92
CA LEU A 107 1.10 -14.86 -8.02
C LEU A 107 0.49 -16.25 -7.98
N LYS A 108 0.35 -16.84 -6.80
CA LYS A 108 -0.30 -18.13 -6.59
C LYS A 108 -1.75 -18.10 -7.07
N VAL A 109 -2.51 -17.07 -6.70
CA VAL A 109 -3.90 -16.89 -7.13
C VAL A 109 -3.97 -16.73 -8.64
N MET A 110 -3.10 -15.94 -9.24
CA MET A 110 -3.04 -15.73 -10.69
C MET A 110 -2.72 -17.03 -11.44
N LEU A 111 -1.77 -17.82 -10.95
CA LEU A 111 -1.38 -19.09 -11.56
C LEU A 111 -2.49 -20.13 -11.45
N ASN A 112 -3.16 -20.23 -10.31
CA ASN A 112 -4.25 -21.17 -10.08
C ASN A 112 -5.53 -20.82 -10.86
N HIS A 113 -5.68 -19.56 -11.26
CA HIS A 113 -6.83 -19.05 -12.00
C HIS A 113 -6.44 -18.42 -13.34
N SER A 114 -5.36 -18.92 -13.96
CA SER A 114 -4.78 -18.33 -15.18
C SER A 114 -5.75 -18.31 -16.36
N HIS A 115 -6.74 -19.20 -16.39
CA HIS A 115 -7.76 -19.28 -17.45
C HIS A 115 -9.01 -18.44 -17.16
N ASP A 116 -9.05 -17.73 -16.03
CA ASP A 116 -10.19 -16.88 -15.69
C ASP A 116 -10.20 -15.64 -16.59
N LYS A 117 -11.32 -15.43 -17.29
CA LYS A 117 -11.50 -14.31 -18.22
C LYS A 117 -11.62 -12.96 -17.52
N THR A 118 -11.78 -12.93 -16.18
CA THR A 118 -11.91 -11.71 -15.39
C THR A 118 -10.59 -10.96 -15.17
N TRP A 119 -9.45 -11.57 -15.50
CA TRP A 119 -8.13 -10.93 -15.36
C TRP A 119 -7.91 -9.75 -16.31
N GLY A 120 -8.69 -9.65 -17.38
CA GLY A 120 -8.51 -8.61 -18.38
C GLY A 120 -7.29 -8.86 -19.28
N LYS A 121 -7.04 -7.89 -20.18
CA LYS A 121 -5.91 -7.96 -21.11
C LYS A 121 -4.66 -7.32 -20.48
N PRO A 122 -3.46 -7.86 -20.73
CA PRO A 122 -2.22 -7.22 -20.31
C PRO A 122 -2.09 -5.83 -20.94
N PHE A 123 -1.67 -4.86 -20.14
CA PHE A 123 -1.42 -3.50 -20.65
C PHE A 123 -0.23 -3.44 -21.61
N TYR A 124 0.77 -4.30 -21.37
CA TYR A 124 1.92 -4.50 -22.26
C TYR A 124 1.89 -5.91 -22.81
N PRO A 125 1.19 -6.16 -23.93
CA PRO A 125 1.12 -7.50 -24.52
C PRO A 125 2.47 -7.89 -25.09
N VAL A 126 2.71 -9.21 -25.15
CA VAL A 126 3.92 -9.73 -25.80
C VAL A 126 3.83 -9.45 -27.29
N VAL A 127 4.79 -8.66 -27.79
CA VAL A 127 4.92 -8.37 -29.22
C VAL A 127 5.93 -9.33 -29.80
N LYS A 128 5.52 -10.14 -30.81
CA LYS A 128 6.45 -10.96 -31.57
C LYS A 128 7.22 -10.07 -32.54
N ILE A 129 8.53 -10.01 -32.35
CA ILE A 129 9.42 -9.36 -33.31
C ILE A 129 9.71 -10.39 -34.40
N ALA A 130 9.28 -10.06 -35.59
CA ALA A 130 9.52 -10.93 -36.76
C ALA A 130 11.01 -10.90 -37.17
#